data_cabb815ca281d408f3ac7240e8a2eb70
#
_entry.id   cabb815ca281d408f3ac7240e8a2eb70
#
_cell.length_a   1.000
_cell.length_b   1.000
_cell.length_c   1.000
_cell.angle_alpha   90.00
_cell.angle_beta   90.00
_cell.angle_gamma   90.00
#
_symmetry.space_group_name_H-M   'P 1'
#
loop_
_entity.id
_entity.type
_entity.pdbx_description
1 polymer ?
#
loop_
_entity_poly.entity_id
_entity_poly.type
_entity_poly.pdbx_seq_one_letter_code
_entity_poly.pdbx_strand_id
1 'polypeptide(L)'
;MKLTQIVVDGLPKTGDRYLRWCSQLPGFGVRVNRDGSKTFVVKYRVAGKQTKRSIGKVGSVRAEEARRRAIKAIAAASDGVNVLNERRAKAQEPDIAALAKKFTTDYIPYHVRSSTAADYKRSIEKFIIPGLGSIKVSELKRDRVAAFHQSFAKTPYQANRILGTLSVMLTQAEIWGMREEGLNPCLRVKRFKEKKRERYLTPEELGRIARALQLEAATAPITASAFWLLIFTGCRLGEIQKLKWADIRVDKNEIRFSSEDTKTGATIGMKTVHLNAPAIRVLNAIPRVSDNPYVIAGRRPG
;
A
#
# COMPACT_ATOMS: atom_id res chain seq x y z
N MET A 1 54.94 -14.36 1.62
CA MET A 1 54.51 -15.61 2.27
C MET A 1 53.09 -15.95 1.88
N LYS A 2 52.83 -17.20 1.49
CA LYS A 2 51.47 -17.68 1.17
C LYS A 2 50.70 -17.85 2.49
N LEU A 3 49.53 -17.23 2.60
CA LEU A 3 48.66 -17.39 3.78
C LEU A 3 47.83 -18.68 3.64
N THR A 4 48.42 -19.79 4.11
CA THR A 4 47.69 -21.07 4.30
C THR A 4 47.10 -21.12 5.69
N GLN A 5 46.20 -22.08 5.96
CA GLN A 5 45.57 -22.21 7.29
C GLN A 5 46.63 -22.42 8.39
N ILE A 6 47.62 -23.28 8.17
CA ILE A 6 48.72 -23.55 9.07
C ILE A 6 49.49 -22.27 9.42
N VAL A 7 49.83 -21.49 8.39
CA VAL A 7 50.53 -20.20 8.56
C VAL A 7 49.70 -19.19 9.35
N VAL A 8 48.41 -19.13 9.07
CA VAL A 8 47.47 -18.20 9.76
C VAL A 8 47.30 -18.59 11.22
N ASP A 9 47.20 -19.89 11.52
CA ASP A 9 47.06 -20.40 12.87
C ASP A 9 48.35 -20.18 13.71
N GLY A 10 49.52 -20.30 13.07
CA GLY A 10 50.83 -20.07 13.69
C GLY A 10 51.24 -18.59 13.88
N LEU A 11 50.43 -17.60 13.43
CA LEU A 11 50.78 -16.19 13.64
C LEU A 11 50.77 -15.82 15.13
N PRO A 12 51.89 -15.26 15.67
CA PRO A 12 52.01 -15.00 17.09
C PRO A 12 51.13 -13.82 17.55
N LYS A 13 50.73 -13.85 18.79
CA LYS A 13 50.17 -12.69 19.51
C LYS A 13 51.32 -11.83 20.03
N THR A 14 51.42 -10.60 19.53
CA THR A 14 52.55 -9.69 19.83
C THR A 14 52.19 -8.57 20.82
N GLY A 15 50.96 -8.58 21.38
CA GLY A 15 50.49 -7.48 22.24
C GLY A 15 49.96 -6.27 21.44
N ASP A 16 50.43 -6.06 20.24
CA ASP A 16 49.98 -5.02 19.35
C ASP A 16 49.23 -5.57 18.13
N ARG A 17 48.37 -4.72 17.57
CA ARG A 17 47.59 -5.03 16.34
C ARG A 17 48.49 -4.93 15.11
N TYR A 18 48.64 -6.03 14.38
CA TYR A 18 49.40 -6.02 13.13
C TYR A 18 48.66 -6.72 11.97
N LEU A 19 49.21 -6.54 10.75
CA LEU A 19 48.71 -7.10 9.53
C LEU A 19 49.81 -7.90 8.81
N ARG A 20 49.42 -9.10 8.34
CA ARG A 20 50.25 -9.88 7.41
C ARG A 20 49.56 -10.02 6.07
N TRP A 21 50.24 -9.63 5.01
CA TRP A 21 49.75 -9.67 3.63
C TRP A 21 50.18 -10.94 2.93
N CYS A 22 49.31 -11.47 2.08
CA CYS A 22 49.61 -12.61 1.23
C CYS A 22 50.46 -12.19 0.04
N SER A 23 51.59 -12.90 -0.23
CA SER A 23 52.44 -12.64 -1.41
C SER A 23 51.80 -13.07 -2.73
N GLN A 24 50.90 -14.06 -2.71
CA GLN A 24 50.24 -14.62 -3.90
C GLN A 24 48.97 -13.90 -4.34
N LEU A 25 48.35 -13.14 -3.43
CA LEU A 25 47.15 -12.36 -3.72
C LEU A 25 47.33 -10.96 -3.12
N PRO A 26 47.78 -9.99 -3.92
CA PRO A 26 47.90 -8.62 -3.48
C PRO A 26 46.61 -8.08 -2.89
N GLY A 27 46.71 -7.43 -1.73
CA GLY A 27 45.52 -6.91 -1.04
C GLY A 27 44.82 -7.91 -0.13
N PHE A 28 45.11 -9.20 -0.14
CA PHE A 28 44.58 -10.17 0.83
C PHE A 28 45.54 -10.33 2.00
N GLY A 29 44.99 -10.34 3.23
CA GLY A 29 45.80 -10.44 4.45
C GLY A 29 45.05 -10.93 5.67
N VAL A 30 45.80 -11.07 6.76
CA VAL A 30 45.25 -11.38 8.08
C VAL A 30 45.65 -10.26 9.06
N ARG A 31 44.69 -9.79 9.80
CA ARG A 31 44.85 -8.89 10.90
C ARG A 31 44.87 -9.70 12.19
N VAL A 32 45.91 -9.58 12.96
CA VAL A 32 45.99 -10.10 14.36
C VAL A 32 45.69 -8.95 15.28
N ASN A 33 44.72 -9.11 16.16
CA ASN A 33 44.33 -8.10 17.14
C ASN A 33 45.13 -8.28 18.45
N ARG A 34 45.05 -7.30 19.34
CA ARG A 34 45.75 -7.32 20.67
C ARG A 34 45.36 -8.51 21.54
N ASP A 35 44.11 -8.95 21.45
CA ASP A 35 43.58 -10.12 22.14
C ASP A 35 44.03 -11.47 21.56
N GLY A 36 44.75 -11.43 20.43
CA GLY A 36 45.20 -12.61 19.70
C GLY A 36 44.16 -13.09 18.68
N SER A 37 42.98 -12.52 18.61
CA SER A 37 41.98 -12.88 17.59
C SER A 37 42.46 -12.48 16.20
N LYS A 38 42.18 -13.35 15.22
CA LYS A 38 42.66 -13.20 13.84
C LYS A 38 41.48 -12.98 12.92
N THR A 39 41.61 -12.05 11.96
CA THR A 39 40.55 -11.70 11.01
C THR A 39 41.15 -11.58 9.62
N PHE A 40 40.58 -12.31 8.65
CA PHE A 40 40.93 -12.14 7.25
C PHE A 40 40.44 -10.78 6.75
N VAL A 41 41.30 -10.09 6.01
CA VAL A 41 41.03 -8.76 5.44
C VAL A 41 41.40 -8.71 3.97
N VAL A 42 40.70 -7.87 3.22
CA VAL A 42 41.05 -7.54 1.84
C VAL A 42 41.14 -6.03 1.68
N LYS A 43 42.13 -5.57 0.92
CA LYS A 43 42.39 -4.19 0.58
C LYS A 43 42.40 -4.05 -0.96
N TYR A 44 41.56 -3.17 -1.48
CA TYR A 44 41.43 -2.91 -2.90
C TYR A 44 41.07 -1.43 -3.16
N ARG A 45 41.13 -0.99 -4.40
CA ARG A 45 40.70 0.36 -4.82
C ARG A 45 39.37 0.27 -5.56
N VAL A 46 38.46 1.19 -5.27
CA VAL A 46 37.20 1.41 -6.01
C VAL A 46 37.08 2.89 -6.30
N ALA A 47 36.87 3.25 -7.54
CA ALA A 47 36.77 4.66 -7.98
C ALA A 47 37.91 5.53 -7.40
N GLY A 48 39.16 5.04 -7.47
CA GLY A 48 40.33 5.74 -6.98
C GLY A 48 40.56 5.73 -5.47
N LYS A 49 39.55 5.38 -4.66
CA LYS A 49 39.64 5.32 -3.19
C LYS A 49 40.03 3.94 -2.68
N GLN A 50 41.00 3.92 -1.76
CA GLN A 50 41.47 2.70 -1.14
C GLN A 50 40.47 2.23 -0.07
N THR A 51 39.97 0.99 -0.19
CA THR A 51 39.04 0.37 0.72
C THR A 51 39.64 -0.87 1.37
N LYS A 52 39.43 -1.03 2.69
CA LYS A 52 39.84 -2.20 3.46
C LYS A 52 38.64 -2.87 4.07
N ARG A 53 38.48 -4.19 3.87
CA ARG A 53 37.32 -4.95 4.32
C ARG A 53 37.71 -6.17 5.13
N SER A 54 36.96 -6.48 6.20
CA SER A 54 36.99 -7.77 6.87
C SER A 54 36.21 -8.81 6.07
N ILE A 55 36.79 -10.00 5.89
CA ILE A 55 36.18 -11.14 5.19
C ILE A 55 35.50 -12.11 6.20
N GLY A 56 36.15 -12.30 7.35
CA GLY A 56 35.64 -13.18 8.40
C GLY A 56 36.70 -13.45 9.46
N LYS A 57 36.26 -13.91 10.65
CA LYS A 57 37.19 -14.35 11.72
C LYS A 57 37.82 -15.68 11.34
N VAL A 58 39.10 -15.83 11.68
CA VAL A 58 39.79 -17.13 11.60
C VAL A 58 39.12 -18.08 12.63
N GLY A 59 38.84 -19.29 12.19
CA GLY A 59 38.01 -20.26 12.94
C GLY A 59 36.60 -20.34 12.39
N SER A 60 35.95 -19.22 12.05
CA SER A 60 34.65 -19.21 11.38
C SER A 60 34.74 -19.33 9.85
N VAL A 61 35.88 -18.94 9.27
CA VAL A 61 36.14 -19.04 7.84
C VAL A 61 37.54 -19.63 7.65
N ARG A 62 37.68 -20.64 6.79
CA ARG A 62 38.99 -21.22 6.43
C ARG A 62 39.76 -20.30 5.49
N ALA A 63 41.10 -20.34 5.52
CA ALA A 63 41.98 -19.47 4.72
C ALA A 63 41.65 -19.54 3.21
N GLU A 64 41.33 -20.69 2.71
CA GLU A 64 41.03 -20.91 1.28
C GLU A 64 39.70 -20.27 0.87
N GLU A 65 38.68 -20.40 1.71
CA GLU A 65 37.40 -19.74 1.51
C GLU A 65 37.51 -18.21 1.64
N ALA A 66 38.29 -17.73 2.59
CA ALA A 66 38.60 -16.30 2.73
C ALA A 66 39.30 -15.76 1.48
N ARG A 67 40.23 -16.55 0.91
CA ARG A 67 40.94 -16.21 -0.35
C ARG A 67 39.94 -16.12 -1.51
N ARG A 68 39.03 -17.09 -1.70
CA ARG A 68 37.99 -17.03 -2.75
C ARG A 68 37.12 -15.80 -2.63
N ARG A 69 36.69 -15.46 -1.42
CA ARG A 69 35.92 -14.23 -1.14
C ARG A 69 36.71 -12.96 -1.43
N ALA A 70 38.03 -12.97 -1.15
CA ALA A 70 38.91 -11.84 -1.49
C ALA A 70 39.03 -11.64 -2.98
N ILE A 71 39.23 -12.71 -3.74
CA ILE A 71 39.31 -12.66 -5.22
C ILE A 71 38.03 -12.08 -5.81
N LYS A 72 36.86 -12.57 -5.36
CA LYS A 72 35.57 -12.02 -5.78
C LYS A 72 35.41 -10.55 -5.46
N ALA A 73 35.85 -10.12 -4.28
CA ALA A 73 35.78 -8.72 -3.88
C ALA A 73 36.72 -7.81 -4.69
N ILE A 74 37.92 -8.30 -5.05
CA ILE A 74 38.88 -7.57 -5.88
C ILE A 74 38.39 -7.47 -7.33
N ALA A 75 37.87 -8.57 -7.89
CA ALA A 75 37.28 -8.59 -9.23
C ALA A 75 36.08 -7.62 -9.34
N ALA A 76 35.13 -7.68 -8.43
CA ALA A 76 34.01 -6.73 -8.40
C ALA A 76 34.46 -5.27 -8.27
N ALA A 77 35.55 -5.02 -7.54
CA ALA A 77 36.11 -3.67 -7.42
C ALA A 77 36.76 -3.18 -8.71
N SER A 78 37.34 -4.07 -9.51
CA SER A 78 37.89 -3.76 -10.83
C SER A 78 36.79 -3.38 -11.83
N ASP A 79 35.60 -3.98 -11.70
CA ASP A 79 34.40 -3.67 -12.50
C ASP A 79 33.67 -2.41 -12.00
N GLY A 80 34.28 -1.64 -11.11
CA GLY A 80 33.68 -0.41 -10.52
C GLY A 80 32.60 -0.66 -9.48
N VAL A 81 32.29 -1.91 -9.16
CA VAL A 81 31.23 -2.30 -8.23
C VAL A 81 31.73 -2.25 -6.79
N ASN A 82 31.21 -1.29 -6.03
CA ASN A 82 31.49 -1.22 -4.59
C ASN A 82 30.45 -2.04 -3.78
N VAL A 83 30.75 -3.31 -3.56
CA VAL A 83 29.87 -4.26 -2.82
C VAL A 83 29.44 -3.75 -1.45
N LEU A 84 30.19 -2.85 -0.81
CA LEU A 84 29.79 -2.22 0.45
C LEU A 84 28.75 -1.10 0.24
N ASN A 85 28.94 -0.32 -0.81
CA ASN A 85 27.96 0.73 -1.16
C ASN A 85 26.66 0.10 -1.65
N GLU A 86 26.72 -0.97 -2.43
CA GLU A 86 25.52 -1.72 -2.81
C GLU A 86 24.77 -2.29 -1.61
N ARG A 87 25.49 -2.90 -0.65
CA ARG A 87 24.86 -3.40 0.57
C ARG A 87 24.29 -2.27 1.43
N ARG A 88 24.95 -1.12 1.51
CA ARG A 88 24.44 0.05 2.23
C ARG A 88 23.25 0.65 1.50
N ALA A 89 23.33 0.81 0.19
CA ALA A 89 22.22 1.26 -0.64
C ALA A 89 21.01 0.34 -0.49
N LYS A 90 21.23 -0.98 -0.60
CA LYS A 90 20.20 -1.99 -0.40
C LYS A 90 19.61 -2.02 1.02
N ALA A 91 20.39 -1.74 2.04
CA ALA A 91 19.91 -1.61 3.42
C ALA A 91 19.06 -0.34 3.62
N GLN A 92 19.34 0.72 2.85
CA GLN A 92 18.62 2.00 2.86
C GLN A 92 17.40 2.01 1.93
N GLU A 93 17.22 0.98 1.08
CA GLU A 93 16.02 0.88 0.25
C GLU A 93 14.77 0.90 1.12
N PRO A 94 13.71 1.62 0.66
CA PRO A 94 12.45 1.68 1.39
C PRO A 94 11.81 0.30 1.47
N ASP A 95 11.20 0.00 2.60
CA ASP A 95 10.33 -1.15 2.79
C ASP A 95 8.86 -0.78 2.49
N ILE A 96 7.98 -1.77 2.51
CA ILE A 96 6.55 -1.56 2.26
C ILE A 96 5.92 -0.64 3.31
N ALA A 97 6.41 -0.61 4.55
CA ALA A 97 5.90 0.29 5.58
C ALA A 97 6.27 1.75 5.28
N ALA A 98 7.50 2.00 4.81
CA ALA A 98 7.93 3.33 4.37
C ALA A 98 7.16 3.79 3.11
N LEU A 99 6.96 2.88 2.14
CA LEU A 99 6.11 3.14 0.98
C LEU A 99 4.67 3.48 1.40
N ALA A 100 4.08 2.72 2.32
CA ALA A 100 2.73 2.93 2.82
C ALA A 100 2.58 4.31 3.49
N LYS A 101 3.56 4.71 4.30
CA LYS A 101 3.60 6.04 4.91
C LYS A 101 3.60 7.13 3.83
N LYS A 102 4.54 7.05 2.87
CA LYS A 102 4.64 8.02 1.77
C LYS A 102 3.35 8.04 0.92
N PHE A 103 2.78 6.90 0.60
CA PHE A 103 1.53 6.79 -0.14
C PHE A 103 0.36 7.48 0.60
N THR A 104 0.30 7.32 1.92
CA THR A 104 -0.75 7.92 2.74
C THR A 104 -0.61 9.45 2.85
N THR A 105 0.63 9.98 2.89
CA THR A 105 0.88 11.43 3.03
C THR A 105 0.87 12.15 1.69
N ASP A 106 1.46 11.57 0.64
CA ASP A 106 1.79 12.28 -0.59
C ASP A 106 0.84 11.95 -1.76
N TYR A 107 0.12 10.81 -1.71
CA TYR A 107 -0.77 10.40 -2.78
C TYR A 107 -2.25 10.51 -2.40
N ILE A 108 -2.65 9.92 -1.28
CA ILE A 108 -4.07 9.83 -0.89
C ILE A 108 -4.76 11.20 -0.83
N PRO A 109 -4.18 12.26 -0.20
CA PRO A 109 -4.87 13.53 -0.03
C PRO A 109 -5.21 14.23 -1.36
N TYR A 110 -4.40 14.02 -2.38
CA TYR A 110 -4.49 14.76 -3.65
C TYR A 110 -5.18 13.98 -4.78
N HIS A 111 -5.22 12.65 -4.69
CA HIS A 111 -5.66 11.80 -5.80
C HIS A 111 -6.85 10.91 -5.47
N VAL A 112 -7.30 10.88 -4.21
CA VAL A 112 -8.29 9.89 -3.78
C VAL A 112 -9.44 10.56 -3.03
N ARG A 113 -10.69 10.21 -3.39
CA ARG A 113 -11.87 10.68 -2.66
C ARG A 113 -11.87 10.17 -1.21
N SER A 114 -12.45 10.92 -0.28
CA SER A 114 -12.45 10.64 1.17
C SER A 114 -12.90 9.21 1.53
N SER A 115 -13.94 8.70 0.88
CA SER A 115 -14.42 7.33 1.10
C SER A 115 -13.39 6.27 0.68
N THR A 116 -12.74 6.44 -0.47
CA THR A 116 -11.69 5.53 -0.94
C THR A 116 -10.43 5.68 -0.11
N ALA A 117 -10.13 6.90 0.37
CA ALA A 117 -9.01 7.16 1.27
C ALA A 117 -9.14 6.38 2.59
N ALA A 118 -10.35 6.32 3.17
CA ALA A 118 -10.63 5.53 4.36
C ALA A 118 -10.41 4.02 4.11
N ASP A 119 -10.88 3.50 2.97
CA ASP A 119 -10.69 2.10 2.58
C ASP A 119 -9.20 1.77 2.35
N TYR A 120 -8.44 2.66 1.72
CA TYR A 120 -7.00 2.49 1.51
C TYR A 120 -6.26 2.47 2.85
N LYS A 121 -6.48 3.47 3.71
CA LYS A 121 -5.87 3.54 5.05
C LYS A 121 -6.15 2.28 5.85
N ARG A 122 -7.41 1.84 5.90
CA ARG A 122 -7.80 0.61 6.58
C ARG A 122 -7.08 -0.62 6.02
N SER A 123 -6.97 -0.75 4.69
CA SER A 123 -6.28 -1.88 4.05
C SER A 123 -4.79 -1.88 4.37
N ILE A 124 -4.18 -0.70 4.37
CA ILE A 124 -2.76 -0.49 4.68
C ILE A 124 -2.46 -0.86 6.13
N GLU A 125 -3.17 -0.24 7.07
CA GLU A 125 -2.89 -0.36 8.50
C GLU A 125 -3.22 -1.75 9.05
N LYS A 126 -4.36 -2.32 8.65
CA LYS A 126 -4.84 -3.58 9.22
C LYS A 126 -4.23 -4.83 8.56
N PHE A 127 -3.79 -4.74 7.29
CA PHE A 127 -3.41 -5.94 6.56
C PHE A 127 -2.05 -5.81 5.88
N ILE A 128 -1.77 -4.74 5.13
CA ILE A 128 -0.56 -4.65 4.31
C ILE A 128 0.68 -4.47 5.18
N ILE A 129 0.67 -3.51 6.11
CA ILE A 129 1.82 -3.28 7.02
C ILE A 129 2.09 -4.51 7.88
N PRO A 130 1.11 -5.14 8.57
CA PRO A 130 1.37 -6.33 9.37
C PRO A 130 1.89 -7.53 8.57
N GLY A 131 1.44 -7.69 7.32
CA GLY A 131 1.80 -8.87 6.51
C GLY A 131 3.05 -8.71 5.64
N LEU A 132 3.35 -7.50 5.19
CA LEU A 132 4.40 -7.23 4.20
C LEU A 132 5.31 -6.05 4.58
N GLY A 133 5.02 -5.31 5.65
CA GLY A 133 5.65 -4.03 5.97
C GLY A 133 7.18 -4.04 6.01
N SER A 134 7.79 -5.11 6.51
CA SER A 134 9.24 -5.24 6.64
C SER A 134 9.97 -5.67 5.36
N ILE A 135 9.23 -5.98 4.29
CA ILE A 135 9.82 -6.43 3.02
C ILE A 135 10.24 -5.20 2.21
N LYS A 136 11.44 -5.24 1.63
CA LYS A 136 11.91 -4.17 0.73
C LYS A 136 11.02 -4.08 -0.52
N VAL A 137 10.71 -2.85 -0.95
CA VAL A 137 9.84 -2.61 -2.13
C VAL A 137 10.39 -3.32 -3.37
N SER A 138 11.71 -3.28 -3.59
CA SER A 138 12.40 -3.96 -4.69
C SER A 138 12.35 -5.49 -4.60
N GLU A 139 12.30 -6.04 -3.40
CA GLU A 139 12.35 -7.51 -3.14
C GLU A 139 10.98 -8.18 -3.12
N LEU A 140 9.88 -7.42 -3.08
CA LEU A 140 8.53 -7.99 -3.07
C LEU A 140 8.21 -8.63 -4.43
N LYS A 141 8.18 -9.97 -4.46
CA LYS A 141 7.91 -10.78 -5.64
C LYS A 141 6.46 -11.25 -5.69
N ARG A 142 6.04 -11.73 -6.87
CA ARG A 142 4.67 -12.20 -7.13
C ARG A 142 4.26 -13.38 -6.26
N ASP A 143 5.14 -14.33 -6.03
CA ASP A 143 4.88 -15.49 -5.17
C ASP A 143 4.50 -15.06 -3.76
N ARG A 144 5.21 -14.09 -3.20
CA ARG A 144 4.90 -13.52 -1.88
C ARG A 144 3.57 -12.78 -1.86
N VAL A 145 3.27 -11.99 -2.91
CA VAL A 145 1.97 -11.30 -3.03
C VAL A 145 0.84 -12.32 -3.19
N ALA A 146 1.03 -13.37 -3.97
CA ALA A 146 0.03 -14.42 -4.16
C ALA A 146 -0.24 -15.18 -2.84
N ALA A 147 0.80 -15.55 -2.10
CA ALA A 147 0.66 -16.19 -0.79
C ALA A 147 -0.06 -15.27 0.22
N PHE A 148 0.29 -13.98 0.23
CA PHE A 148 -0.38 -12.98 1.05
C PHE A 148 -1.87 -12.84 0.69
N HIS A 149 -2.21 -12.75 -0.61
CA HIS A 149 -3.59 -12.71 -1.07
C HIS A 149 -4.35 -13.98 -0.69
N GLN A 150 -3.73 -15.16 -0.86
CA GLN A 150 -4.31 -16.45 -0.51
C GLN A 150 -4.62 -16.60 0.98
N SER A 151 -3.86 -15.96 1.86
CA SER A 151 -4.12 -16.00 3.31
C SER A 151 -5.50 -15.42 3.70
N PHE A 152 -6.12 -14.63 2.82
CA PHE A 152 -7.46 -14.07 2.99
C PHE A 152 -8.55 -14.81 2.20
N ALA A 153 -8.33 -16.06 1.78
CA ALA A 153 -9.27 -16.82 0.94
C ALA A 153 -10.69 -16.94 1.54
N LYS A 154 -10.80 -16.94 2.87
CA LYS A 154 -12.11 -16.96 3.58
C LYS A 154 -12.94 -15.67 3.39
N THR A 155 -12.31 -14.58 2.97
CA THR A 155 -12.95 -13.27 2.77
C THR A 155 -12.59 -12.70 1.39
N PRO A 156 -13.11 -13.30 0.29
CA PRO A 156 -12.65 -13.05 -1.08
C PRO A 156 -12.78 -11.58 -1.52
N TYR A 157 -13.87 -10.90 -1.15
CA TYR A 157 -14.06 -9.48 -1.44
C TYR A 157 -13.00 -8.60 -0.79
N GLN A 158 -12.69 -8.89 0.48
CA GLN A 158 -11.67 -8.16 1.23
C GLN A 158 -10.28 -8.43 0.67
N ALA A 159 -9.96 -9.71 0.38
CA ALA A 159 -8.71 -10.11 -0.25
C ALA A 159 -8.45 -9.34 -1.56
N ASN A 160 -9.46 -9.26 -2.44
CA ASN A 160 -9.36 -8.55 -3.70
C ASN A 160 -9.18 -7.03 -3.51
N ARG A 161 -9.81 -6.43 -2.50
CA ARG A 161 -9.63 -5.00 -2.17
C ARG A 161 -8.22 -4.71 -1.64
N ILE A 162 -7.70 -5.56 -0.74
CA ILE A 162 -6.34 -5.44 -0.22
C ILE A 162 -5.33 -5.55 -1.37
N LEU A 163 -5.50 -6.54 -2.26
CA LEU A 163 -4.66 -6.70 -3.45
C LEU A 163 -4.73 -5.47 -4.37
N GLY A 164 -5.92 -4.90 -4.57
CA GLY A 164 -6.11 -3.68 -5.33
C GLY A 164 -5.37 -2.49 -4.73
N THR A 165 -5.48 -2.29 -3.41
CA THR A 165 -4.75 -1.24 -2.68
C THR A 165 -3.24 -1.41 -2.81
N LEU A 166 -2.73 -2.63 -2.58
CA LEU A 166 -1.30 -2.93 -2.73
C LEU A 166 -0.82 -2.69 -4.17
N SER A 167 -1.64 -3.04 -5.16
CA SER A 167 -1.30 -2.81 -6.57
C SER A 167 -1.15 -1.33 -6.89
N VAL A 168 -2.05 -0.47 -6.42
CA VAL A 168 -1.96 0.98 -6.61
C VAL A 168 -0.73 1.55 -5.90
N MET A 169 -0.43 1.11 -4.68
CA MET A 169 0.77 1.51 -3.95
C MET A 169 2.05 1.15 -4.70
N LEU A 170 2.12 -0.05 -5.27
CA LEU A 170 3.32 -0.51 -6.00
C LEU A 170 3.47 0.16 -7.36
N THR A 171 2.37 0.46 -8.07
CA THR A 171 2.43 1.31 -9.27
C THR A 171 2.94 2.71 -8.92
N GLN A 172 2.50 3.26 -7.78
CA GLN A 172 3.01 4.55 -7.34
C GLN A 172 4.49 4.48 -6.91
N ALA A 173 4.94 3.34 -6.37
CA ALA A 173 6.35 3.10 -6.06
C ALA A 173 7.23 3.08 -7.33
N GLU A 174 6.73 2.56 -8.45
CA GLU A 174 7.39 2.63 -9.76
C GLU A 174 7.55 4.09 -10.20
N ILE A 175 6.49 4.89 -10.15
CA ILE A 175 6.51 6.32 -10.49
C ILE A 175 7.50 7.11 -9.61
N TRP A 176 7.63 6.74 -8.35
CA TRP A 176 8.58 7.37 -7.42
C TRP A 176 10.01 6.83 -7.51
N GLY A 177 10.29 5.91 -8.43
CA GLY A 177 11.61 5.29 -8.58
C GLY A 177 12.04 4.38 -7.42
N MET A 178 11.11 3.95 -6.58
CA MET A 178 11.37 2.99 -5.49
C MET A 178 11.39 1.55 -5.97
N ARG A 179 10.94 1.30 -7.20
CA ARG A 179 10.91 0.02 -7.87
C ARG A 179 11.07 0.24 -9.36
N GLU A 180 11.61 -0.75 -10.07
CA GLU A 180 11.73 -0.75 -11.52
C GLU A 180 10.35 -0.74 -12.17
N GLU A 181 10.18 0.07 -13.22
CA GLU A 181 8.92 0.27 -13.92
C GLU A 181 8.44 -1.02 -14.62
N GLY A 182 7.14 -1.23 -14.63
CA GLY A 182 6.52 -2.39 -15.28
C GLY A 182 6.62 -3.71 -14.51
N LEU A 183 7.23 -3.72 -13.33
CA LEU A 183 7.45 -4.92 -12.52
C LEU A 183 6.49 -5.05 -11.31
N ASN A 184 5.29 -4.43 -11.36
CA ASN A 184 4.30 -4.55 -10.30
C ASN A 184 3.87 -6.02 -10.11
N PRO A 185 4.22 -6.66 -8.97
CA PRO A 185 3.97 -8.08 -8.75
C PRO A 185 2.49 -8.43 -8.53
N CYS A 186 1.63 -7.44 -8.36
CA CYS A 186 0.18 -7.65 -8.18
C CYS A 186 -0.56 -7.92 -9.50
N LEU A 187 -0.05 -7.43 -10.64
CA LEU A 187 -0.79 -7.39 -11.92
C LEU A 187 -1.24 -8.75 -12.44
N ARG A 188 -0.50 -9.82 -12.13
CA ARG A 188 -0.83 -11.18 -12.59
C ARG A 188 -1.29 -12.11 -11.47
N VAL A 189 -1.64 -11.58 -10.31
CA VAL A 189 -2.25 -12.37 -9.23
C VAL A 189 -3.73 -12.55 -9.53
N LYS A 190 -4.16 -13.82 -9.64
CA LYS A 190 -5.55 -14.16 -9.92
C LYS A 190 -6.43 -13.78 -8.74
N ARG A 191 -7.41 -12.92 -8.99
CA ARG A 191 -8.40 -12.52 -7.99
C ARG A 191 -9.38 -13.65 -7.68
N PHE A 192 -9.90 -13.66 -6.46
CA PHE A 192 -11.01 -14.55 -6.13
C PHE A 192 -12.28 -14.15 -6.85
N LYS A 193 -13.11 -15.14 -7.19
CA LYS A 193 -14.44 -14.87 -7.76
C LYS A 193 -15.32 -14.19 -6.70
N GLU A 194 -15.95 -13.10 -7.09
CA GLU A 194 -16.93 -12.39 -6.27
C GLU A 194 -18.33 -12.74 -6.75
N LYS A 195 -19.19 -13.19 -5.83
CA LYS A 195 -20.59 -13.43 -6.14
C LYS A 195 -21.34 -12.10 -6.13
N LYS A 196 -21.96 -11.73 -7.24
CA LYS A 196 -22.88 -10.59 -7.29
C LYS A 196 -24.11 -10.90 -6.44
N ARG A 197 -24.65 -9.88 -5.78
CA ARG A 197 -25.96 -10.00 -5.13
C ARG A 197 -27.04 -9.78 -6.18
N GLU A 198 -27.85 -10.79 -6.42
CA GLU A 198 -28.93 -10.79 -7.42
C GLU A 198 -30.28 -10.98 -6.69
N ARG A 199 -30.51 -10.18 -5.65
CA ARG A 199 -31.76 -10.23 -4.90
C ARG A 199 -32.55 -8.95 -5.13
N TYR A 200 -33.77 -9.11 -5.59
CA TYR A 200 -34.77 -8.06 -5.72
C TYR A 200 -35.86 -8.26 -4.66
N LEU A 201 -36.52 -7.18 -4.26
CA LEU A 201 -37.65 -7.22 -3.34
C LEU A 201 -38.88 -7.76 -4.07
N THR A 202 -39.63 -8.65 -3.41
CA THR A 202 -40.93 -9.10 -3.93
C THR A 202 -42.00 -8.04 -3.70
N PRO A 203 -43.17 -8.07 -4.40
CA PRO A 203 -44.28 -7.17 -4.13
C PRO A 203 -44.73 -7.20 -2.67
N GLU A 204 -44.75 -8.38 -2.05
CA GLU A 204 -45.14 -8.56 -0.64
C GLU A 204 -44.12 -7.92 0.31
N GLU A 205 -42.84 -8.02 0.01
CA GLU A 205 -41.76 -7.34 0.75
C GLU A 205 -41.86 -5.83 0.63
N LEU A 206 -42.12 -5.32 -0.58
CA LEU A 206 -42.37 -3.90 -0.79
C LEU A 206 -43.60 -3.41 0.00
N GLY A 207 -44.67 -4.19 0.05
CA GLY A 207 -45.85 -3.89 0.85
C GLY A 207 -45.54 -3.83 2.35
N ARG A 208 -44.69 -4.73 2.86
CA ARG A 208 -44.21 -4.69 4.27
C ARG A 208 -43.39 -3.45 4.56
N ILE A 209 -42.47 -3.11 3.66
CA ILE A 209 -41.63 -1.90 3.77
C ILE A 209 -42.51 -0.64 3.77
N ALA A 210 -43.50 -0.57 2.88
CA ALA A 210 -44.41 0.56 2.80
C ALA A 210 -45.18 0.77 4.14
N ARG A 211 -45.72 -0.30 4.70
CA ARG A 211 -46.41 -0.23 6.02
C ARG A 211 -45.45 0.20 7.13
N ALA A 212 -44.24 -0.35 7.18
CA ALA A 212 -43.24 0.04 8.17
C ALA A 212 -42.86 1.52 8.06
N LEU A 213 -42.65 2.03 6.82
CA LEU A 213 -42.33 3.44 6.59
C LEU A 213 -43.51 4.37 6.95
N GLN A 214 -44.77 3.96 6.77
CA GLN A 214 -45.94 4.73 7.21
C GLN A 214 -45.97 4.86 8.74
N LEU A 215 -45.68 3.78 9.47
CA LEU A 215 -45.57 3.82 10.92
C LEU A 215 -44.38 4.68 11.40
N GLU A 216 -43.24 4.51 10.76
CA GLU A 216 -42.05 5.27 11.10
C GLU A 216 -42.21 6.78 10.82
N ALA A 217 -43.03 7.15 9.86
CA ALA A 217 -43.29 8.56 9.55
C ALA A 217 -43.85 9.35 10.75
N ALA A 218 -44.49 8.70 11.71
CA ALA A 218 -44.99 9.34 12.93
C ALA A 218 -43.86 9.75 13.90
N THR A 219 -42.76 8.98 13.94
CA THR A 219 -41.65 9.18 14.90
C THR A 219 -40.42 9.75 14.26
N ALA A 220 -40.16 9.40 13.00
CA ALA A 220 -38.99 9.82 12.23
C ALA A 220 -39.34 10.20 10.77
N PRO A 221 -40.12 11.27 10.56
CA PRO A 221 -40.65 11.65 9.22
C PRO A 221 -39.57 11.89 8.19
N ILE A 222 -38.46 12.52 8.55
CA ILE A 222 -37.34 12.78 7.64
C ILE A 222 -36.69 11.47 7.19
N THR A 223 -36.49 10.51 8.09
CA THR A 223 -35.94 9.19 7.76
C THR A 223 -36.88 8.42 6.82
N ALA A 224 -38.19 8.38 7.11
CA ALA A 224 -39.19 7.75 6.26
C ALA A 224 -39.20 8.38 4.86
N SER A 225 -39.14 9.72 4.79
CA SER A 225 -39.06 10.47 3.52
C SER A 225 -37.82 10.14 2.70
N ALA A 226 -36.67 9.97 3.36
CA ALA A 226 -35.44 9.57 2.68
C ALA A 226 -35.59 8.19 1.99
N PHE A 227 -36.19 7.20 2.69
CA PHE A 227 -36.46 5.89 2.10
C PHE A 227 -37.47 5.96 0.94
N TRP A 228 -38.53 6.75 1.05
CA TRP A 228 -39.47 6.96 -0.03
C TRP A 228 -38.81 7.60 -1.25
N LEU A 229 -37.95 8.60 -1.07
CA LEU A 229 -37.20 9.20 -2.16
C LEU A 229 -36.27 8.18 -2.83
N LEU A 230 -35.59 7.29 -2.07
CA LEU A 230 -34.80 6.21 -2.65
C LEU A 230 -35.63 5.28 -3.52
N ILE A 231 -36.84 4.89 -3.04
CA ILE A 231 -37.76 3.98 -3.75
C ILE A 231 -38.27 4.64 -5.06
N PHE A 232 -38.72 5.90 -4.97
CA PHE A 232 -39.38 6.55 -6.10
C PHE A 232 -38.42 7.14 -7.16
N THR A 233 -37.17 7.44 -6.78
CA THR A 233 -36.19 8.06 -7.69
C THR A 233 -35.10 7.08 -8.18
N GLY A 234 -34.89 5.97 -7.49
CA GLY A 234 -33.78 5.06 -7.76
C GLY A 234 -32.38 5.69 -7.52
N CYS A 235 -32.31 6.82 -6.82
CA CYS A 235 -31.06 7.47 -6.47
C CYS A 235 -30.24 6.62 -5.49
N ARG A 236 -28.93 6.83 -5.49
CA ARG A 236 -28.06 6.19 -4.49
C ARG A 236 -28.28 6.83 -3.11
N LEU A 237 -28.08 6.04 -2.05
CA LEU A 237 -28.21 6.53 -0.67
C LEU A 237 -27.42 7.82 -0.44
N GLY A 238 -26.15 7.87 -0.85
CA GLY A 238 -25.31 9.05 -0.69
C GLY A 238 -25.76 10.26 -1.51
N GLU A 239 -26.48 10.07 -2.61
CA GLU A 239 -27.09 11.15 -3.40
C GLU A 239 -28.28 11.75 -2.63
N ILE A 240 -29.16 10.93 -2.07
CA ILE A 240 -30.29 11.41 -1.26
C ILE A 240 -29.83 12.08 0.06
N GLN A 241 -28.81 11.52 0.71
CA GLN A 241 -28.27 12.11 1.97
C GLN A 241 -27.63 13.49 1.75
N LYS A 242 -27.08 13.74 0.56
CA LYS A 242 -26.44 15.03 0.21
C LYS A 242 -27.33 15.95 -0.62
N LEU A 243 -28.55 15.54 -0.91
CA LEU A 243 -29.50 16.31 -1.72
C LEU A 243 -29.80 17.64 -1.04
N LYS A 244 -29.57 18.74 -1.77
CA LYS A 244 -29.90 20.10 -1.33
C LYS A 244 -31.20 20.57 -1.97
N TRP A 245 -31.89 21.46 -1.30
CA TRP A 245 -33.08 22.10 -1.84
C TRP A 245 -32.79 22.88 -3.13
N ALA A 246 -31.60 23.43 -3.27
CA ALA A 246 -31.14 24.12 -4.48
C ALA A 246 -30.98 23.20 -5.70
N ASP A 247 -30.84 21.89 -5.48
CA ASP A 247 -30.69 20.90 -6.55
C ASP A 247 -32.04 20.52 -7.17
N ILE A 248 -33.16 20.90 -6.52
CA ILE A 248 -34.52 20.55 -6.95
C ILE A 248 -35.08 21.64 -7.84
N ARG A 249 -35.43 21.28 -9.05
CA ARG A 249 -36.11 22.15 -10.03
C ARG A 249 -37.59 21.77 -10.09
N VAL A 250 -38.40 22.48 -9.30
CA VAL A 250 -39.82 22.19 -9.18
C VAL A 250 -40.55 22.45 -10.51
N ASP A 251 -40.15 23.50 -11.23
CA ASP A 251 -40.66 23.88 -12.55
C ASP A 251 -40.50 22.80 -13.63
N LYS A 252 -39.48 21.97 -13.49
CA LYS A 252 -39.12 20.91 -14.43
C LYS A 252 -39.35 19.50 -13.89
N ASN A 253 -39.82 19.38 -12.67
CA ASN A 253 -39.96 18.10 -11.97
C ASN A 253 -38.66 17.28 -12.03
N GLU A 254 -37.52 17.90 -11.71
CA GLU A 254 -36.22 17.23 -11.77
C GLU A 254 -35.31 17.56 -10.59
N ILE A 255 -34.41 16.63 -10.27
CA ILE A 255 -33.25 16.84 -9.40
C ILE A 255 -32.01 16.90 -10.27
N ARG A 256 -31.14 17.89 -10.05
CA ARG A 256 -29.85 18.01 -10.71
C ARG A 256 -28.73 17.89 -9.70
N PHE A 257 -28.06 16.76 -9.74
CA PHE A 257 -26.85 16.55 -8.94
C PHE A 257 -25.64 17.13 -9.66
N SER A 258 -24.79 17.85 -8.93
CA SER A 258 -23.49 18.32 -9.44
C SER A 258 -22.57 17.14 -9.75
N SER A 259 -21.56 17.36 -10.60
CA SER A 259 -20.56 16.34 -10.91
C SER A 259 -19.75 15.90 -9.68
N GLU A 260 -19.61 16.76 -8.69
CA GLU A 260 -18.86 16.49 -7.45
C GLU A 260 -19.63 15.58 -6.48
N ASP A 261 -20.96 15.68 -6.47
CA ASP A 261 -21.84 14.95 -5.54
C ASP A 261 -22.15 13.53 -6.00
N THR A 262 -21.87 13.20 -7.26
CA THR A 262 -22.15 11.87 -7.79
C THR A 262 -20.90 11.01 -7.91
N LYS A 263 -21.04 9.69 -7.72
CA LYS A 263 -19.92 8.73 -7.81
C LYS A 263 -19.26 8.72 -9.21
N THR A 264 -20.03 9.00 -10.26
CA THR A 264 -19.61 8.97 -11.66
C THR A 264 -19.53 10.35 -12.29
N GLY A 265 -19.72 11.41 -11.52
CA GLY A 265 -19.81 12.78 -12.04
C GLY A 265 -18.57 13.27 -12.76
N ALA A 266 -17.38 12.86 -12.30
CA ALA A 266 -16.13 13.19 -13.00
C ALA A 266 -16.06 12.63 -14.43
N THR A 267 -16.80 11.55 -14.72
CA THR A 267 -16.79 10.89 -16.04
C THR A 267 -18.02 11.24 -16.88
N ILE A 268 -19.20 11.44 -16.25
CA ILE A 268 -20.49 11.58 -16.95
C ILE A 268 -21.02 13.02 -16.87
N GLY A 269 -20.45 13.87 -15.99
CA GLY A 269 -20.95 15.22 -15.76
C GLY A 269 -22.15 15.28 -14.80
N MET A 270 -23.02 16.26 -14.97
CA MET A 270 -24.22 16.42 -14.14
C MET A 270 -25.21 15.27 -14.36
N LYS A 271 -25.78 14.77 -13.26
CA LYS A 271 -26.83 13.76 -13.28
C LYS A 271 -28.19 14.42 -13.09
N THR A 272 -29.11 14.25 -14.04
CA THR A 272 -30.51 14.67 -13.90
C THR A 272 -31.38 13.45 -13.59
N VAL A 273 -32.29 13.61 -12.64
CA VAL A 273 -33.28 12.59 -12.25
C VAL A 273 -34.65 13.22 -12.33
N HIS A 274 -35.53 12.67 -13.19
CA HIS A 274 -36.90 13.12 -13.29
C HIS A 274 -37.75 12.60 -12.12
N LEU A 275 -38.55 13.49 -11.55
CA LEU A 275 -39.41 13.20 -10.43
C LEU A 275 -40.79 12.77 -10.89
N ASN A 276 -41.26 11.63 -10.42
CA ASN A 276 -42.62 11.20 -10.56
C ASN A 276 -43.53 11.85 -9.49
N ALA A 277 -44.83 11.80 -9.70
CA ALA A 277 -45.79 12.40 -8.78
C ALA A 277 -45.68 11.93 -7.30
N PRO A 278 -45.41 10.64 -6.98
CA PRO A 278 -45.12 10.22 -5.62
C PRO A 278 -43.86 10.89 -5.01
N ALA A 279 -42.78 11.00 -5.76
CA ALA A 279 -41.57 11.65 -5.27
C ALA A 279 -41.78 13.14 -4.97
N ILE A 280 -42.54 13.83 -5.83
CA ILE A 280 -42.93 15.24 -5.61
C ILE A 280 -43.73 15.38 -4.33
N ARG A 281 -44.74 14.50 -4.09
CA ARG A 281 -45.52 14.52 -2.86
C ARG A 281 -44.67 14.35 -1.61
N VAL A 282 -43.67 13.45 -1.65
CA VAL A 282 -42.76 13.25 -0.55
C VAL A 282 -41.90 14.52 -0.33
N LEU A 283 -41.34 15.13 -1.37
CA LEU A 283 -40.55 16.34 -1.26
C LEU A 283 -41.36 17.51 -0.66
N ASN A 284 -42.62 17.66 -1.06
CA ASN A 284 -43.48 18.72 -0.56
C ASN A 284 -43.89 18.50 0.93
N ALA A 285 -43.88 17.28 1.41
CA ALA A 285 -44.16 16.93 2.79
C ALA A 285 -42.96 17.08 3.75
N ILE A 286 -41.76 17.20 3.23
CA ILE A 286 -40.53 17.36 4.06
C ILE A 286 -40.47 18.79 4.61
N PRO A 287 -40.44 18.99 5.94
CA PRO A 287 -40.30 20.31 6.52
C PRO A 287 -38.88 20.87 6.19
N ARG A 288 -38.86 22.12 5.74
CA ARG A 288 -37.57 22.84 5.59
C ARG A 288 -37.10 23.30 6.95
N VAL A 289 -35.88 22.90 7.31
CA VAL A 289 -35.22 23.34 8.54
C VAL A 289 -34.48 24.63 8.24
N SER A 290 -34.69 25.68 9.05
CA SER A 290 -33.99 26.96 8.89
C SER A 290 -32.49 26.74 8.90
N ASP A 291 -31.80 27.45 8.02
CA ASP A 291 -30.35 27.42 7.85
C ASP A 291 -29.73 26.05 7.48
N ASN A 292 -30.54 25.07 7.12
CA ASN A 292 -30.09 23.78 6.64
C ASN A 292 -30.36 23.63 5.13
N PRO A 293 -29.32 23.56 4.28
CA PRO A 293 -29.50 23.46 2.84
C PRO A 293 -29.99 22.09 2.36
N TYR A 294 -29.89 21.04 3.22
CA TYR A 294 -30.18 19.66 2.83
C TYR A 294 -31.66 19.31 2.96
N VAL A 295 -32.15 18.52 2.01
CA VAL A 295 -33.54 17.99 2.01
C VAL A 295 -33.71 17.02 3.18
N ILE A 296 -32.74 16.15 3.39
CA ILE A 296 -32.72 15.19 4.50
C ILE A 296 -31.85 15.77 5.62
N ALA A 297 -32.48 16.58 6.45
CA ALA A 297 -31.81 17.21 7.57
C ALA A 297 -31.48 16.17 8.66
N GLY A 298 -30.21 16.05 9.01
CA GLY A 298 -29.75 15.22 10.13
C GLY A 298 -30.05 15.88 11.50
N ARG A 299 -29.94 15.11 12.59
CA ARG A 299 -30.04 15.63 13.96
C ARG A 299 -28.88 16.54 14.36
N ARG A 300 -27.78 16.52 13.65
CA ARG A 300 -26.61 17.40 13.86
C ARG A 300 -26.57 18.43 12.74
N PRO A 301 -26.23 19.70 13.06
CA PRO A 301 -25.89 20.67 12.01
C PRO A 301 -24.78 20.06 11.14
N GLY A 302 -24.90 20.14 9.84
CA GLY A 302 -24.06 19.51 8.83
C GLY A 302 -22.63 20.00 8.83
#